data_2c429df71f1a5997e385113f63b94e9b
#
_entry.id   2c429df71f1a5997e385113f63b94e9b
#
_cell.length_a   1.000
_cell.length_b   1.000
_cell.length_c   1.000
_cell.angle_alpha   90.00
_cell.angle_beta   90.00
_cell.angle_gamma   90.00
#
_symmetry.space_group_name_H-M   'P 1'
#
loop_
_entity.id
_entity.type
_entity.pdbx_description
1 polymer ?
#
loop_
_entity_poly.entity_id
_entity_poly.type
_entity_poly.pdbx_seq_one_letter_code
_entity_poly.pdbx_strand_id
1 'polypeptide(L)'
;EPGKRSSVFRIRKKKKAVIFGSGLFPLFLAGELEKKMYPATIYCQEKDYEAYIAAAAPKLSESDRKNEVKRLSSMDLSFEFGCNLDLPFIREKMKEADVVCASEEVAQKLAPEETADVEIMLREQAGIVSGPVRSVMDAAFAAKRAALTVDLLVQNLSPHSNRGSEGAVTTRLYTNMEGIKGSKKIPCSIDGYSKEDAIEEAKRCIQCHCDECMKSCVYLSEYKKHPGLLAREI
;
A
#
# COMPACT_ATOMS: atom_id res chain seq x y z
N GLU A 1 5.75 5.82 -25.39
CA GLU A 1 6.69 4.71 -25.08
C GLU A 1 6.97 4.74 -23.59
N PRO A 2 6.79 3.64 -22.86
CA PRO A 2 7.21 3.58 -21.47
C PRO A 2 8.73 3.68 -21.46
N GLY A 3 9.26 4.74 -20.84
CA GLY A 3 10.67 5.04 -20.78
C GLY A 3 11.48 3.82 -20.35
N LYS A 4 12.51 3.48 -21.09
CA LYS A 4 13.51 2.47 -20.73
C LYS A 4 14.00 2.78 -19.32
N ARG A 5 13.63 1.94 -18.36
CA ARG A 5 14.22 1.97 -17.02
C ARG A 5 15.72 1.80 -17.20
N SER A 6 16.49 2.80 -16.78
CA SER A 6 17.93 2.65 -16.70
C SER A 6 18.23 1.37 -15.92
N SER A 7 19.13 0.55 -16.44
CA SER A 7 19.61 -0.67 -15.76
C SER A 7 20.44 -0.27 -14.54
N VAL A 8 19.78 0.19 -13.50
CA VAL A 8 20.41 0.34 -12.20
C VAL A 8 20.62 -1.07 -11.69
N PHE A 9 21.87 -1.46 -11.47
CA PHE A 9 22.19 -2.72 -10.81
C PHE A 9 21.58 -2.69 -9.40
N ARG A 10 20.51 -3.43 -9.21
CA ARG A 10 19.85 -3.56 -7.92
C ARG A 10 20.42 -4.78 -7.21
N ILE A 11 21.13 -4.56 -6.12
CA ILE A 11 21.64 -5.64 -5.27
C ILE A 11 20.50 -6.08 -4.35
N ARG A 12 20.00 -7.30 -4.55
CA ARG A 12 18.99 -7.88 -3.65
C ARG A 12 19.60 -8.20 -2.29
N LYS A 13 18.83 -7.95 -1.25
CA LYS A 13 19.18 -8.35 0.11
C LYS A 13 19.15 -9.89 0.21
N LYS A 14 20.01 -10.46 1.07
CA LYS A 14 20.08 -11.92 1.23
C LYS A 14 18.92 -12.49 2.05
N LYS A 15 18.31 -11.66 2.88
CA LYS A 15 17.22 -12.04 3.77
C LYS A 15 15.90 -12.17 3.02
N LYS A 16 15.16 -13.24 3.27
CA LYS A 16 13.92 -13.59 2.57
C LYS A 16 12.71 -13.35 3.45
N ALA A 17 11.66 -12.77 2.87
CA ALA A 17 10.35 -12.68 3.48
C ALA A 17 9.37 -13.66 2.82
N VAL A 18 8.53 -14.29 3.63
CA VAL A 18 7.37 -15.04 3.14
C VAL A 18 6.09 -14.35 3.57
N ILE A 19 5.10 -14.34 2.70
CA ILE A 19 3.83 -13.67 2.92
C ILE A 19 2.73 -14.70 2.68
N PHE A 20 1.92 -14.99 3.69
CA PHE A 20 0.82 -15.95 3.58
C PHE A 20 -0.53 -15.25 3.49
N GLY A 21 -1.35 -15.71 2.57
CA GLY A 21 -2.71 -15.23 2.40
C GLY A 21 -2.94 -14.38 1.17
N SER A 22 -4.17 -13.92 1.04
CA SER A 22 -4.69 -13.23 -0.13
C SER A 22 -5.15 -11.83 0.24
N GLY A 23 -5.43 -11.02 -0.78
CA GLY A 23 -5.95 -9.68 -0.60
C GLY A 23 -4.95 -8.56 -0.87
N LEU A 24 -5.37 -7.33 -0.61
CA LEU A 24 -4.58 -6.14 -0.94
C LEU A 24 -3.36 -5.96 -0.04
N PHE A 25 -3.45 -6.34 1.24
CA PHE A 25 -2.32 -6.17 2.17
C PHE A 25 -1.11 -7.01 1.76
N PRO A 26 -1.20 -8.34 1.53
CA PRO A 26 -0.09 -9.14 1.04
C PRO A 26 0.51 -8.61 -0.26
N LEU A 27 -0.34 -8.19 -1.19
CA LEU A 27 0.08 -7.65 -2.48
C LEU A 27 0.88 -6.36 -2.34
N PHE A 28 0.36 -5.40 -1.58
CA PHE A 28 1.04 -4.12 -1.35
C PHE A 28 2.32 -4.31 -0.54
N LEU A 29 2.31 -5.20 0.44
CA LEU A 29 3.50 -5.52 1.23
C LEU A 29 4.62 -6.11 0.36
N ALA A 30 4.31 -7.06 -0.51
CA ALA A 30 5.29 -7.60 -1.45
C ALA A 30 5.89 -6.49 -2.34
N GLY A 31 5.07 -5.58 -2.84
CA GLY A 31 5.54 -4.42 -3.61
C GLY A 31 6.41 -3.46 -2.81
N GLU A 32 6.11 -3.21 -1.54
CA GLU A 32 6.95 -2.37 -0.67
C GLU A 32 8.27 -3.07 -0.30
N LEU A 33 8.26 -4.39 -0.09
CA LEU A 33 9.47 -5.17 0.15
C LEU A 33 10.37 -5.24 -1.10
N GLU A 34 9.76 -5.37 -2.28
CA GLU A 34 10.51 -5.32 -3.55
C GLU A 34 11.23 -3.97 -3.71
N LYS A 35 10.57 -2.84 -3.41
CA LYS A 35 11.19 -1.51 -3.41
C LYS A 35 12.39 -1.42 -2.46
N LYS A 36 12.34 -2.14 -1.34
CA LYS A 36 13.42 -2.24 -0.36
C LYS A 36 14.45 -3.34 -0.71
N MET A 37 14.29 -4.01 -1.85
CA MET A 37 15.17 -5.07 -2.36
C MET A 37 15.16 -6.37 -1.54
N TYR A 38 14.12 -6.62 -0.78
CA TYR A 38 13.89 -7.90 -0.13
C TYR A 38 13.21 -8.88 -1.08
N PRO A 39 13.77 -10.08 -1.30
CA PRO A 39 13.04 -11.16 -1.96
C PRO A 39 11.83 -11.53 -1.09
N ALA A 40 10.64 -11.48 -1.68
CA ALA A 40 9.42 -11.84 -1.01
C ALA A 40 8.62 -12.81 -1.88
N THR A 41 8.05 -13.86 -1.26
CA THR A 41 7.17 -14.82 -1.93
C THR A 41 5.81 -14.80 -1.28
N ILE A 42 4.76 -14.61 -2.08
CA ILE A 42 3.37 -14.70 -1.66
C ILE A 42 2.88 -16.11 -1.88
N TYR A 43 2.46 -16.78 -0.80
CA TYR A 43 1.77 -18.07 -0.81
C TYR A 43 0.27 -17.84 -0.67
N CYS A 44 -0.53 -18.19 -1.68
CA CYS A 44 -1.96 -17.91 -1.71
C CYS A 44 -2.78 -19.09 -2.22
N GLN A 45 -4.06 -19.10 -1.88
CA GLN A 45 -4.99 -20.18 -2.25
C GLN A 45 -5.51 -20.07 -3.68
N GLU A 46 -5.50 -18.86 -4.23
CA GLU A 46 -5.95 -18.59 -5.59
C GLU A 46 -5.09 -19.36 -6.59
N LYS A 47 -5.71 -19.73 -7.71
CA LYS A 47 -5.06 -20.55 -8.74
C LYS A 47 -4.15 -19.78 -9.69
N ASP A 48 -4.34 -18.46 -9.79
CA ASP A 48 -3.63 -17.57 -10.72
C ASP A 48 -3.81 -16.08 -10.35
N TYR A 49 -3.15 -15.21 -11.10
CA TYR A 49 -3.26 -13.75 -10.91
C TYR A 49 -4.69 -13.22 -11.07
N GLU A 50 -5.46 -13.77 -12.00
CA GLU A 50 -6.83 -13.29 -12.25
C GLU A 50 -7.73 -13.59 -11.06
N ALA A 51 -7.67 -14.80 -10.54
CA ALA A 51 -8.41 -15.20 -9.34
C ALA A 51 -7.96 -14.38 -8.12
N TYR A 52 -6.65 -14.13 -7.99
CA TYR A 52 -6.12 -13.31 -6.91
C TYR A 52 -6.68 -11.87 -6.94
N ILE A 53 -6.62 -11.21 -8.09
CA ILE A 53 -7.12 -9.84 -8.23
C ILE A 53 -8.64 -9.79 -8.07
N ALA A 54 -9.37 -10.78 -8.58
CA ALA A 54 -10.81 -10.87 -8.39
C ALA A 54 -11.21 -10.95 -6.91
N ALA A 55 -10.46 -11.71 -6.12
CA ALA A 55 -10.67 -11.84 -4.68
C ALA A 55 -10.24 -10.56 -3.92
N ALA A 56 -9.07 -10.01 -4.24
CA ALA A 56 -8.50 -8.84 -3.55
C ALA A 56 -9.26 -7.54 -3.83
N ALA A 57 -9.81 -7.37 -5.04
CA ALA A 57 -10.48 -6.17 -5.49
C ALA A 57 -11.75 -6.48 -6.32
N PRO A 58 -12.81 -7.02 -5.69
CA PRO A 58 -14.00 -7.51 -6.40
C PRO A 58 -14.79 -6.42 -7.13
N LYS A 59 -14.56 -5.15 -6.79
CA LYS A 59 -15.23 -4.00 -7.42
C LYS A 59 -14.53 -3.47 -8.67
N LEU A 60 -13.38 -4.02 -9.05
CA LEU A 60 -12.71 -3.62 -10.29
C LEU A 60 -13.52 -4.07 -11.51
N SER A 61 -13.57 -3.21 -12.52
CA SER A 61 -14.11 -3.57 -13.83
C SER A 61 -13.29 -4.70 -14.47
N GLU A 62 -13.84 -5.44 -15.40
CA GLU A 62 -13.12 -6.51 -16.09
C GLU A 62 -11.89 -5.98 -16.84
N SER A 63 -12.00 -4.81 -17.45
CA SER A 63 -10.89 -4.18 -18.17
C SER A 63 -9.76 -3.78 -17.23
N ASP A 64 -10.08 -3.20 -16.06
CA ASP A 64 -9.09 -2.82 -15.06
C ASP A 64 -8.43 -4.04 -14.45
N ARG A 65 -9.19 -5.10 -14.20
CA ARG A 65 -8.66 -6.38 -13.71
C ARG A 65 -7.64 -6.97 -14.68
N LYS A 66 -7.93 -7.00 -15.97
CA LYS A 66 -6.99 -7.46 -17.00
C LYS A 66 -5.71 -6.62 -17.03
N ASN A 67 -5.85 -5.30 -16.88
CA ASN A 67 -4.70 -4.40 -16.81
C ASN A 67 -3.85 -4.66 -15.56
N GLU A 68 -4.46 -4.89 -14.40
CA GLU A 68 -3.75 -5.21 -13.17
C GLU A 68 -3.05 -6.57 -13.25
N VAL A 69 -3.67 -7.60 -13.82
CA VAL A 69 -3.03 -8.89 -14.07
C VAL A 69 -1.79 -8.73 -14.93
N LYS A 70 -1.89 -7.98 -16.04
CA LYS A 70 -0.74 -7.68 -16.91
C LYS A 70 0.34 -6.92 -16.17
N ARG A 71 -0.02 -5.97 -15.32
CA ARG A 71 0.92 -5.21 -14.51
C ARG A 71 1.64 -6.11 -13.50
N LEU A 72 0.90 -6.94 -12.77
CA LEU A 72 1.48 -7.84 -11.77
C LEU A 72 2.41 -8.88 -12.40
N SER A 73 2.01 -9.48 -13.52
CA SER A 73 2.85 -10.46 -14.22
C SER A 73 4.15 -9.87 -14.78
N SER A 74 4.23 -8.54 -14.92
CA SER A 74 5.44 -7.82 -15.34
C SER A 74 6.32 -7.33 -14.18
N MET A 75 5.85 -7.47 -12.94
CA MET A 75 6.62 -7.11 -11.74
C MET A 75 7.50 -8.28 -11.31
N ASP A 76 8.60 -7.97 -10.65
CA ASP A 76 9.51 -8.97 -10.08
C ASP A 76 9.00 -9.42 -8.70
N LEU A 77 7.76 -9.92 -8.67
CA LEU A 77 7.12 -10.49 -7.48
C LEU A 77 6.98 -11.99 -7.64
N SER A 78 7.31 -12.72 -6.58
CA SER A 78 7.18 -14.17 -6.53
C SER A 78 5.82 -14.57 -5.95
N PHE A 79 5.08 -15.41 -6.69
CA PHE A 79 3.80 -15.99 -6.26
C PHE A 79 3.85 -17.50 -6.32
N GLU A 80 3.33 -18.14 -5.29
CA GLU A 80 3.04 -19.56 -5.24
C GLU A 80 1.52 -19.71 -5.08
N PHE A 81 0.88 -20.07 -6.19
CA PHE A 81 -0.57 -20.20 -6.29
C PHE A 81 -1.08 -21.59 -5.88
N GLY A 82 -2.36 -21.68 -5.52
CA GLY A 82 -3.01 -22.95 -5.20
C GLY A 82 -2.50 -23.62 -3.93
N CYS A 83 -1.88 -22.86 -3.04
CA CYS A 83 -1.36 -23.38 -1.79
C CYS A 83 -2.48 -23.68 -0.79
N ASN A 84 -2.44 -24.85 -0.16
CA ASN A 84 -3.27 -25.10 1.01
C ASN A 84 -2.61 -24.45 2.24
N LEU A 85 -3.13 -23.31 2.68
CA LEU A 85 -2.60 -22.55 3.83
C LEU A 85 -3.05 -23.17 5.16
N ASP A 86 -2.72 -24.47 5.35
CA ASP A 86 -2.88 -25.12 6.64
C ASP A 86 -1.65 -24.90 7.55
N LEU A 87 -1.81 -25.19 8.83
CA LEU A 87 -0.74 -24.97 9.81
C LEU A 87 0.55 -25.77 9.53
N PRO A 88 0.49 -27.04 9.06
CA PRO A 88 1.69 -27.79 8.70
C PRO A 88 2.48 -27.13 7.57
N PHE A 89 1.79 -26.75 6.48
CA PHE A 89 2.41 -26.07 5.34
C PHE A 89 3.04 -24.72 5.74
N ILE A 90 2.28 -23.90 6.46
CA ILE A 90 2.78 -22.60 6.90
C ILE A 90 4.03 -22.77 7.78
N ARG A 91 4.00 -23.69 8.76
CA ARG A 91 5.14 -23.95 9.64
C ARG A 91 6.37 -24.48 8.89
N GLU A 92 6.18 -25.24 7.83
CA GLU A 92 7.28 -25.69 6.97
C GLU A 92 7.93 -24.49 6.28
N LYS A 93 7.13 -23.65 5.61
CA LYS A 93 7.63 -22.48 4.88
C LYS A 93 8.22 -21.41 5.78
N MET A 94 7.74 -21.28 7.01
CA MET A 94 8.32 -20.38 8.00
C MET A 94 9.78 -20.71 8.32
N LYS A 95 10.19 -21.97 8.25
CA LYS A 95 11.58 -22.40 8.52
C LYS A 95 12.57 -21.91 7.47
N GLU A 96 12.08 -21.62 6.26
CA GLU A 96 12.88 -21.19 5.12
C GLU A 96 13.02 -19.65 5.04
N ALA A 97 12.33 -18.94 5.93
CA ALA A 97 12.21 -17.49 5.89
C ALA A 97 12.93 -16.80 7.06
N ASP A 98 13.45 -15.63 6.80
CA ASP A 98 14.00 -14.75 7.85
C ASP A 98 12.90 -13.93 8.51
N VAL A 99 11.83 -13.59 7.78
CA VAL A 99 10.66 -12.88 8.29
C VAL A 99 9.39 -13.45 7.69
N VAL A 100 8.37 -13.58 8.53
CA VAL A 100 7.06 -14.08 8.19
C VAL A 100 6.03 -12.97 8.23
N CYS A 101 5.27 -12.84 7.17
CA CYS A 101 4.15 -11.92 7.06
C CYS A 101 2.88 -12.70 6.72
N ALA A 102 1.73 -12.21 7.11
CA ALA A 102 0.47 -12.89 6.84
C ALA A 102 -0.69 -11.90 6.69
N SER A 103 -1.69 -12.28 5.88
CA SER A 103 -2.99 -11.62 5.94
C SER A 103 -3.59 -11.77 7.34
N GLU A 104 -4.51 -10.87 7.71
CA GLU A 104 -5.18 -10.91 9.01
C GLU A 104 -5.81 -12.28 9.29
N GLU A 105 -6.50 -12.86 8.31
CA GLU A 105 -7.13 -14.18 8.43
C GLU A 105 -6.13 -15.29 8.77
N VAL A 106 -4.98 -15.31 8.10
CA VAL A 106 -3.95 -16.31 8.35
C VAL A 106 -3.24 -16.05 9.67
N ALA A 107 -3.00 -14.80 10.01
CA ALA A 107 -2.39 -14.42 11.29
C ALA A 107 -3.25 -14.86 12.47
N GLN A 108 -4.56 -14.69 12.41
CA GLN A 108 -5.51 -15.18 13.43
C GLN A 108 -5.48 -16.69 13.59
N LYS A 109 -5.29 -17.45 12.52
CA LYS A 109 -5.13 -18.93 12.61
C LYS A 109 -3.82 -19.33 13.29
N LEU A 110 -2.78 -18.52 13.15
CA LEU A 110 -1.45 -18.79 13.73
C LEU A 110 -1.37 -18.38 15.20
N ALA A 111 -2.06 -17.32 15.60
CA ALA A 111 -2.07 -16.80 16.95
C ALA A 111 -3.46 -16.25 17.33
N PRO A 112 -4.41 -17.13 17.66
CA PRO A 112 -5.82 -16.75 17.85
C PRO A 112 -6.08 -15.87 19.09
N GLU A 113 -5.12 -15.74 20.01
CA GLU A 113 -5.31 -14.99 21.27
C GLU A 113 -4.82 -13.53 21.19
N GLU A 114 -4.19 -13.12 20.09
CA GLU A 114 -3.64 -11.77 19.93
C GLU A 114 -4.41 -11.03 18.83
N THR A 115 -5.36 -10.20 19.21
CA THR A 115 -6.02 -9.23 18.33
C THR A 115 -5.10 -8.03 18.18
N ALA A 116 -4.47 -7.88 17.05
CA ALA A 116 -3.49 -6.83 16.87
C ALA A 116 -3.90 -5.80 15.82
N ASP A 117 -3.93 -4.54 16.22
CA ASP A 117 -3.55 -3.41 15.35
C ASP A 117 -2.12 -3.64 14.87
N VAL A 118 -1.87 -3.69 13.57
CA VAL A 118 -0.55 -3.79 12.92
C VAL A 118 0.59 -4.07 13.91
N GLU A 119 0.49 -5.11 14.69
CA GLU A 119 1.47 -5.44 15.71
C GLU A 119 2.20 -6.71 15.33
N ILE A 120 3.44 -6.72 15.71
CA ILE A 120 4.36 -7.80 15.53
C ILE A 120 3.98 -8.87 16.50
N MET A 121 3.50 -9.97 16.01
CA MET A 121 3.40 -11.19 16.81
C MET A 121 4.79 -11.80 16.90
N LEU A 122 5.51 -11.46 17.94
CA LEU A 122 6.79 -12.07 18.27
C LEU A 122 6.54 -13.46 18.85
N ARG A 123 6.84 -14.52 18.11
CA ARG A 123 7.13 -15.84 18.65
C ARG A 123 8.55 -16.21 18.34
N GLU A 124 9.27 -16.63 19.32
CA GLU A 124 10.63 -17.11 19.54
C GLU A 124 11.66 -17.15 18.38
N GLN A 125 11.32 -17.09 17.11
CA GLN A 125 12.29 -17.06 16.00
C GLN A 125 11.92 -16.23 14.77
N ALA A 126 10.66 -15.87 14.57
CA ALA A 126 10.23 -15.00 13.46
C ALA A 126 8.97 -14.25 13.85
N GLY A 127 9.00 -12.94 13.83
CA GLY A 127 7.80 -12.13 14.00
C GLY A 127 6.84 -12.33 12.83
N ILE A 128 5.57 -12.56 13.11
CA ILE A 128 4.53 -12.51 12.09
C ILE A 128 4.04 -11.08 11.99
N VAL A 129 4.19 -10.50 10.81
CA VAL A 129 3.75 -9.14 10.53
C VAL A 129 2.42 -9.19 9.81
N SER A 130 1.40 -8.64 10.42
CA SER A 130 0.03 -8.60 9.86
C SER A 130 -0.61 -7.24 10.13
N GLY A 131 -1.74 -6.96 9.50
CA GLY A 131 -2.49 -5.75 9.75
C GLY A 131 -3.96 -5.86 9.31
N PRO A 132 -4.87 -5.21 10.03
CA PRO A 132 -6.27 -5.14 9.66
C PRO A 132 -6.44 -4.33 8.36
N VAL A 133 -7.32 -4.79 7.49
CA VAL A 133 -7.61 -4.15 6.20
C VAL A 133 -9.09 -3.85 6.10
N ARG A 134 -9.46 -2.56 6.23
CA ARG A 134 -10.84 -2.08 6.09
C ARG A 134 -11.07 -1.40 4.73
N SER A 135 -10.02 -0.88 4.13
CA SER A 135 -10.06 -0.18 2.85
C SER A 135 -8.76 -0.36 2.07
N VAL A 136 -8.76 0.05 0.80
CA VAL A 136 -7.54 0.06 -0.04
C VAL A 136 -6.45 0.92 0.59
N MET A 137 -6.82 2.07 1.17
CA MET A 137 -5.86 2.96 1.81
C MET A 137 -5.28 2.37 3.09
N ASP A 138 -6.10 1.67 3.89
CA ASP A 138 -5.61 0.96 5.07
C ASP A 138 -4.63 -0.13 4.68
N ALA A 139 -4.93 -0.91 3.64
CA ALA A 139 -4.02 -1.93 3.12
C ALA A 139 -2.67 -1.34 2.69
N ALA A 140 -2.70 -0.21 1.97
CA ALA A 140 -1.49 0.47 1.52
C ALA A 140 -0.68 1.03 2.70
N PHE A 141 -1.35 1.61 3.69
CA PHE A 141 -0.70 2.15 4.90
C PHE A 141 -0.12 1.01 5.76
N ALA A 142 -0.90 -0.04 6.01
CA ALA A 142 -0.46 -1.21 6.76
C ALA A 142 0.74 -1.88 6.08
N ALA A 143 0.74 -2.01 4.75
CA ALA A 143 1.85 -2.58 4.00
C ALA A 143 3.15 -1.76 4.13
N LYS A 144 3.06 -0.44 4.09
CA LYS A 144 4.24 0.43 4.31
C LYS A 144 4.80 0.28 5.73
N ARG A 145 3.93 0.26 6.73
CA ARG A 145 4.33 0.03 8.12
C ARG A 145 4.96 -1.34 8.30
N ALA A 146 4.33 -2.38 7.74
CA ALA A 146 4.82 -3.75 7.80
C ALA A 146 6.19 -3.89 7.11
N ALA A 147 6.40 -3.25 5.96
CA ALA A 147 7.70 -3.26 5.28
C ALA A 147 8.81 -2.58 6.09
N LEU A 148 8.49 -1.52 6.85
CA LEU A 148 9.42 -0.94 7.82
C LEU A 148 9.71 -1.91 8.97
N THR A 149 8.67 -2.55 9.50
CA THR A 149 8.81 -3.58 10.53
C THR A 149 9.74 -4.70 10.09
N VAL A 150 9.53 -5.24 8.88
CA VAL A 150 10.40 -6.27 8.29
C VAL A 150 11.84 -5.78 8.23
N ASP A 151 12.06 -4.55 7.76
CA ASP A 151 13.40 -3.98 7.63
C ASP A 151 14.09 -3.85 9.00
N LEU A 152 13.38 -3.45 10.04
CA LEU A 152 13.89 -3.36 11.41
C LEU A 152 14.21 -4.75 12.00
N LEU A 153 13.29 -5.71 11.87
CA LEU A 153 13.47 -7.07 12.36
C LEU A 153 14.68 -7.76 11.73
N VAL A 154 14.85 -7.63 10.42
CA VAL A 154 15.98 -8.20 9.68
C VAL A 154 17.32 -7.63 10.15
N GLN A 155 17.32 -6.39 10.61
CA GLN A 155 18.49 -5.73 11.15
C GLN A 155 18.68 -5.97 12.65
N ASN A 156 17.86 -6.81 13.28
CA ASN A 156 17.81 -7.04 14.73
C ASN A 156 17.58 -5.75 15.54
N LEU A 157 16.82 -4.82 14.97
CA LEU A 157 16.41 -3.58 15.65
C LEU A 157 15.00 -3.75 16.21
N SER A 158 14.69 -2.93 17.24
CA SER A 158 13.35 -2.90 17.80
C SER A 158 12.33 -2.48 16.72
N PRO A 159 11.24 -3.23 16.56
CA PRO A 159 10.19 -2.91 15.62
C PRO A 159 9.48 -1.57 15.91
N HIS A 160 9.65 -1.04 17.10
CA HIS A 160 9.11 0.26 17.51
C HIS A 160 10.06 1.44 17.21
N SER A 161 11.26 1.17 16.73
CA SER A 161 12.22 2.23 16.39
C SER A 161 11.75 3.09 15.22
N ASN A 162 12.04 4.40 15.29
CA ASN A 162 11.80 5.37 14.20
C ASN A 162 10.35 5.51 13.73
N ARG A 163 9.37 5.28 14.60
CA ARG A 163 7.93 5.38 14.28
C ARG A 163 7.29 6.73 14.64
N GLY A 164 8.07 7.68 15.11
CA GLY A 164 7.56 9.00 15.53
C GLY A 164 6.91 9.82 14.41
N SER A 165 7.17 9.48 13.14
CA SER A 165 6.54 10.11 11.97
C SER A 165 5.34 9.34 11.41
N GLU A 166 4.96 8.22 12.02
CA GLU A 166 3.77 7.46 11.63
C GLU A 166 2.52 8.06 12.26
N GLY A 167 1.43 8.11 11.50
CA GLY A 167 0.14 8.60 11.97
C GLY A 167 -0.26 9.93 11.36
N ALA A 168 -1.21 10.59 12.00
CA ALA A 168 -1.71 11.87 11.55
C ALA A 168 -0.66 12.97 11.77
N VAL A 169 -0.34 13.69 10.70
CA VAL A 169 0.55 14.85 10.77
C VAL A 169 -0.29 16.10 10.91
N THR A 170 -0.05 16.89 11.97
CA THR A 170 -0.63 18.21 12.10
C THR A 170 0.02 19.14 11.08
N THR A 171 -0.79 19.62 10.14
CA THR A 171 -0.35 20.61 9.15
C THR A 171 -0.86 22.00 9.52
N ARG A 172 -0.11 23.04 9.17
CA ARG A 172 -0.55 24.44 9.23
C ARG A 172 -1.31 24.85 7.97
N LEU A 173 -1.36 23.99 6.96
CA LEU A 173 -2.14 24.22 5.76
C LEU A 173 -3.63 24.11 6.10
N TYR A 174 -4.38 25.12 5.76
CA TYR A 174 -5.83 25.12 5.87
C TYR A 174 -6.44 25.70 4.61
N THR A 175 -7.65 25.31 4.34
CA THR A 175 -8.44 25.86 3.25
C THR A 175 -9.35 26.95 3.82
N ASN A 176 -9.26 28.16 3.31
CA ASN A 176 -10.24 29.18 3.66
C ASN A 176 -11.60 28.80 3.05
N MET A 177 -12.58 28.60 3.92
CA MET A 177 -13.94 28.20 3.54
C MET A 177 -14.95 29.32 3.79
N GLU A 178 -14.50 30.53 4.11
CA GLU A 178 -15.37 31.67 4.33
C GLU A 178 -16.15 32.01 3.05
N GLY A 179 -17.47 32.15 3.17
CA GLY A 179 -18.37 32.42 2.05
C GLY A 179 -18.68 31.22 1.13
N ILE A 180 -18.08 30.06 1.37
CA ILE A 180 -18.35 28.86 0.57
C ILE A 180 -19.63 28.19 1.02
N LYS A 181 -20.54 27.97 0.08
CA LYS A 181 -21.78 27.19 0.31
C LYS A 181 -21.52 25.74 -0.04
N GLY A 182 -21.85 24.83 0.88
CA GLY A 182 -21.78 23.39 0.62
C GLY A 182 -22.71 22.99 -0.54
N SER A 183 -22.23 22.16 -1.43
CA SER A 183 -23.01 21.56 -2.51
C SER A 183 -23.07 20.03 -2.37
N LYS A 184 -24.18 19.44 -2.86
CA LYS A 184 -24.40 18.00 -2.76
C LYS A 184 -23.41 17.25 -3.64
N LYS A 185 -22.79 16.20 -3.10
CA LYS A 185 -21.90 15.32 -3.85
C LYS A 185 -22.68 14.58 -4.96
N ILE A 186 -22.11 14.51 -6.15
CA ILE A 186 -22.61 13.68 -7.23
C ILE A 186 -22.16 12.23 -7.01
N PRO A 187 -23.06 11.25 -6.96
CA PRO A 187 -22.67 9.85 -6.79
C PRO A 187 -21.85 9.37 -7.98
N CYS A 188 -20.73 8.71 -7.72
CA CYS A 188 -19.94 8.04 -8.73
C CYS A 188 -20.43 6.59 -8.89
N SER A 189 -20.73 6.16 -10.11
CA SER A 189 -21.01 4.75 -10.40
C SER A 189 -19.72 3.92 -10.39
N ILE A 190 -19.87 2.59 -10.47
CA ILE A 190 -18.72 1.68 -10.54
C ILE A 190 -17.92 1.88 -11.84
N ASP A 191 -18.58 2.33 -12.89
CA ASP A 191 -17.99 2.62 -14.20
C ASP A 191 -17.43 4.05 -14.32
N GLY A 192 -17.46 4.80 -13.22
CA GLY A 192 -17.04 6.20 -13.19
C GLY A 192 -18.18 7.20 -13.35
N TYR A 193 -17.83 8.44 -13.65
CA TYR A 193 -18.77 9.51 -13.95
C TYR A 193 -19.07 9.55 -15.45
N SER A 194 -20.31 9.87 -15.82
CA SER A 194 -20.58 10.42 -17.14
C SER A 194 -19.82 11.74 -17.34
N LYS A 195 -19.68 12.21 -18.56
CA LYS A 195 -19.02 13.49 -18.82
C LYS A 195 -19.74 14.64 -18.12
N GLU A 196 -21.07 14.62 -18.14
CA GLU A 196 -21.94 15.62 -17.51
C GLU A 196 -21.80 15.59 -15.99
N ASP A 197 -21.85 14.42 -15.37
CA ASP A 197 -21.68 14.25 -13.93
C ASP A 197 -20.27 14.66 -13.47
N ALA A 198 -19.25 14.35 -14.25
CA ALA A 198 -17.89 14.77 -13.97
C ALA A 198 -17.74 16.30 -13.99
N ILE A 199 -18.39 16.98 -14.93
CA ILE A 199 -18.39 18.44 -15.00
C ILE A 199 -19.11 19.03 -13.77
N GLU A 200 -20.27 18.48 -13.40
CA GLU A 200 -21.02 18.95 -12.23
C GLU A 200 -20.26 18.68 -10.92
N GLU A 201 -19.63 17.52 -10.77
CA GLU A 201 -18.79 17.24 -9.60
C GLU A 201 -17.56 18.16 -9.55
N ALA A 202 -16.95 18.46 -10.70
CA ALA A 202 -15.84 19.40 -10.78
C ALA A 202 -16.22 20.83 -10.37
N LYS A 203 -17.45 21.26 -10.61
CA LYS A 203 -17.97 22.58 -10.17
C LYS A 203 -18.06 22.71 -8.65
N ARG A 204 -18.06 21.60 -7.93
CA ARG A 204 -18.00 21.59 -6.47
C ARG A 204 -16.62 21.97 -5.93
N CYS A 205 -15.61 22.02 -6.77
CA CYS A 205 -14.28 22.43 -6.38
C CYS A 205 -14.33 23.86 -5.82
N ILE A 206 -13.88 24.02 -4.57
CA ILE A 206 -13.83 25.32 -3.89
C ILE A 206 -12.74 26.25 -4.43
N GLN A 207 -11.98 25.79 -5.43
CA GLN A 207 -10.86 26.50 -6.06
C GLN A 207 -9.98 27.16 -4.99
N CYS A 208 -9.31 26.34 -4.18
CA CYS A 208 -8.47 26.80 -3.07
C CYS A 208 -7.65 28.04 -3.44
N HIS A 209 -8.11 29.20 -2.99
CA HIS A 209 -7.39 30.48 -3.09
C HIS A 209 -6.49 30.71 -1.88
N CYS A 210 -6.16 29.63 -1.17
CA CYS A 210 -5.33 29.67 0.01
C CYS A 210 -3.86 29.84 -0.40
N ASP A 211 -3.26 30.97 -0.02
CA ASP A 211 -1.85 31.25 -0.25
C ASP A 211 -0.93 30.70 0.85
N GLU A 212 -1.44 29.88 1.76
CA GLU A 212 -0.66 29.39 2.90
C GLU A 212 0.52 28.52 2.48
N CYS A 213 0.40 27.74 1.41
CA CYS A 213 1.53 27.01 0.87
C CYS A 213 2.64 27.93 0.35
N MET A 214 2.28 29.09 -0.20
CA MET A 214 3.24 30.10 -0.65
C MET A 214 3.88 30.84 0.53
N LYS A 215 3.15 31.06 1.61
CA LYS A 215 3.66 31.71 2.82
C LYS A 215 4.53 30.79 3.67
N SER A 216 4.17 29.49 3.72
CA SER A 216 4.81 28.50 4.58
C SER A 216 6.04 27.83 3.95
N CYS A 217 6.11 27.77 2.63
CA CYS A 217 7.23 27.20 1.89
C CYS A 217 8.20 28.29 1.47
N VAL A 218 9.44 28.25 1.97
CA VAL A 218 10.49 29.22 1.64
C VAL A 218 10.72 29.32 0.13
N TYR A 219 10.74 28.16 -0.56
CA TYR A 219 10.91 28.11 -2.01
C TYR A 219 9.78 28.81 -2.77
N LEU A 220 8.52 28.50 -2.45
CA LEU A 220 7.35 29.13 -3.10
C LEU A 220 7.23 30.60 -2.78
N SER A 221 7.58 30.98 -1.55
CA SER A 221 7.63 32.39 -1.11
C SER A 221 8.64 33.21 -1.93
N GLU A 222 9.82 32.63 -2.19
CA GLU A 222 10.89 33.29 -2.96
C GLU A 222 10.48 33.48 -4.43
N TYR A 223 9.96 32.43 -5.05
CA TYR A 223 9.55 32.49 -6.46
C TYR A 223 8.21 33.20 -6.68
N LYS A 224 7.44 33.46 -5.64
CA LYS A 224 6.11 34.11 -5.69
C LYS A 224 5.15 33.49 -6.70
N LYS A 225 5.28 32.19 -6.93
CA LYS A 225 4.47 31.44 -7.90
C LYS A 225 3.70 30.33 -7.21
N HIS A 226 2.44 30.21 -7.57
CA HIS A 226 1.59 29.12 -7.12
C HIS A 226 2.13 27.78 -7.62
N PRO A 227 2.08 26.66 -6.82
CA PRO A 227 2.59 25.35 -7.22
C PRO A 227 2.12 24.88 -8.59
N GLY A 228 0.85 25.14 -8.94
CA GLY A 228 0.28 24.80 -10.23
C GLY A 228 0.86 25.58 -11.42
N LEU A 229 1.42 26.76 -11.19
CA LEU A 229 2.13 27.52 -12.22
C LEU A 229 3.56 27.01 -12.38
N LEU A 230 4.26 26.74 -11.29
CA LEU A 230 5.61 26.17 -11.31
C LEU A 230 5.63 24.82 -12.02
N ALA A 231 4.64 23.96 -11.78
CA ALA A 231 4.55 22.65 -12.40
C ALA A 231 4.33 22.70 -13.93
N ARG A 232 3.93 23.85 -14.48
CA ARG A 232 3.77 24.05 -15.95
C ARG A 232 5.01 24.62 -16.60
N GLU A 233 5.94 25.13 -15.82
CA GLU A 233 7.18 25.75 -16.32
C GLU A 233 8.38 24.79 -16.31
N ILE A 234 8.22 23.62 -15.67
CA ILE A 234 9.19 22.52 -15.66
C ILE A 234 8.82 21.50 -16.74
#